data_1b0b4e067a41fb0cd9514e9df9bfc607
#
_entry.id   1b0b4e067a41fb0cd9514e9df9bfc607
#
_cell.length_a   1.000
_cell.length_b   1.000
_cell.length_c   1.000
_cell.angle_alpha   90.00
_cell.angle_beta   90.00
_cell.angle_gamma   90.00
#
_symmetry.space_group_name_H-M   'P 1'
#
loop_
_entity.id
_entity.type
_entity.pdbx_description
1 polymer ?
#
loop_
_entity_poly.entity_id
_entity_poly.type
_entity_poly.pdbx_seq_one_letter_code
_entity_poly.pdbx_strand_id
1 'polypeptide(L)'
;MGRVSYSMFPIWRPFVFVIFAVMAVAGVFIFFAPNGSNPGPGPLFGIAWFLILLWNAYWFLFRVSYRIELEGNQIRWFTPLRRGEFALGDLVGINSPLLLYQLSIFKRRSGPSVIMMVQRGLPEFAAEVHQRAPEVTVKTGIYAQFVRVSGWNGFQRGR
;
A
#
# COMPACT_ATOMS: atom_id res chain seq x y z
N MET A 1 13.80 5.20 23.34
CA MET A 1 13.82 5.37 21.85
C MET A 1 12.45 5.84 21.39
N GLY A 2 12.38 6.94 20.64
CA GLY A 2 11.11 7.51 20.20
C GLY A 2 10.38 6.64 19.15
N ARG A 3 9.07 6.82 19.07
CA ARG A 3 8.22 6.23 18.01
C ARG A 3 8.47 6.95 16.69
N VAL A 4 8.61 6.19 15.62
CA VAL A 4 8.75 6.70 14.26
C VAL A 4 7.65 6.10 13.41
N SER A 5 6.98 6.90 12.61
CA SER A 5 5.94 6.41 11.74
C SER A 5 6.08 6.96 10.32
N TYR A 6 5.62 6.15 9.38
CA TYR A 6 5.42 6.54 8.00
C TYR A 6 3.97 6.26 7.61
N SER A 7 3.29 7.24 7.05
CA SER A 7 1.91 7.10 6.62
C SER A 7 1.72 7.68 5.22
N MET A 8 0.85 7.04 4.46
CA MET A 8 0.34 7.59 3.22
C MET A 8 -0.53 8.81 3.50
N PHE A 9 -0.90 9.51 2.44
CA PHE A 9 -1.80 10.65 2.49
C PHE A 9 -3.05 10.35 3.33
N PRO A 10 -3.50 11.27 4.22
CA PRO A 10 -4.55 10.97 5.22
C PRO A 10 -5.87 10.49 4.64
N ILE A 11 -6.23 10.97 3.45
CA ILE A 11 -7.48 10.57 2.78
C ILE A 11 -7.34 9.26 1.99
N TRP A 12 -6.17 8.59 2.02
CA TRP A 12 -5.97 7.35 1.28
C TRP A 12 -6.99 6.27 1.65
N ARG A 13 -7.21 6.09 2.95
CA ARG A 13 -8.14 5.06 3.44
C ARG A 13 -9.56 5.27 2.93
N PRO A 14 -10.24 6.43 3.16
CA PRO A 14 -11.57 6.66 2.60
C PRO A 14 -11.57 6.67 1.07
N PHE A 15 -10.53 7.17 0.42
CA PHE A 15 -10.41 7.19 -1.04
C PHE A 15 -10.49 5.79 -1.65
N VAL A 16 -9.79 4.81 -1.06
CA VAL A 16 -9.84 3.41 -1.53
C VAL A 16 -11.26 2.85 -1.47
N PHE A 17 -11.98 3.07 -0.39
CA PHE A 17 -13.37 2.62 -0.27
C PHE A 17 -14.28 3.30 -1.30
N VAL A 18 -14.17 4.62 -1.45
CA VAL A 18 -15.00 5.39 -2.40
C VAL A 18 -14.74 4.93 -3.83
N ILE A 19 -13.48 4.77 -4.24
CA ILE A 19 -13.17 4.38 -5.62
C ILE A 19 -13.72 2.98 -5.95
N PHE A 20 -13.60 2.01 -5.04
CA PHE A 20 -14.15 0.68 -5.26
C PHE A 20 -15.68 0.67 -5.27
N ALA A 21 -16.33 1.47 -4.42
CA ALA A 21 -17.77 1.63 -4.44
C ALA A 21 -18.25 2.23 -5.78
N VAL A 22 -17.60 3.31 -6.24
CA VAL A 22 -17.92 3.95 -7.53
C VAL A 22 -17.72 2.98 -8.68
N MET A 23 -16.60 2.23 -8.71
CA MET A 23 -16.34 1.25 -9.77
C MET A 23 -17.35 0.10 -9.76
N ALA A 24 -17.77 -0.36 -8.58
CA ALA A 24 -18.80 -1.40 -8.46
C ALA A 24 -20.16 -0.90 -9.00
N VAL A 25 -20.57 0.29 -8.58
CA VAL A 25 -21.83 0.92 -9.05
C VAL A 25 -21.77 1.16 -10.56
N ALA A 26 -20.69 1.73 -11.07
CA ALA A 26 -20.51 1.93 -12.52
C ALA A 26 -20.58 0.60 -13.28
N GLY A 27 -19.96 -0.46 -12.78
CA GLY A 27 -20.06 -1.81 -13.36
C GLY A 27 -21.50 -2.32 -13.42
N VAL A 28 -22.27 -2.14 -12.34
CA VAL A 28 -23.69 -2.51 -12.35
C VAL A 28 -24.45 -1.75 -13.45
N PHE A 29 -24.27 -0.45 -13.56
CA PHE A 29 -24.93 0.35 -14.60
C PHE A 29 -24.49 -0.06 -16.01
N ILE A 30 -23.20 -0.26 -16.25
CA ILE A 30 -22.68 -0.60 -17.60
C ILE A 30 -23.17 -1.99 -18.06
N PHE A 31 -23.23 -2.98 -17.16
CA PHE A 31 -23.47 -4.36 -17.54
C PHE A 31 -24.93 -4.81 -17.36
N PHE A 32 -25.69 -4.15 -16.52
CA PHE A 32 -27.04 -4.59 -16.14
C PHE A 32 -28.13 -3.54 -16.42
N ALA A 33 -27.78 -2.28 -16.73
CA ALA A 33 -28.79 -1.32 -17.16
C ALA A 33 -29.35 -1.72 -18.53
N PRO A 34 -30.65 -1.60 -18.76
CA PRO A 34 -31.27 -1.88 -20.04
C PRO A 34 -30.79 -0.84 -21.08
N ASN A 35 -29.85 -1.25 -21.90
CA ASN A 35 -29.30 -0.42 -22.97
C ASN A 35 -30.11 -0.63 -24.25
N GLY A 36 -31.27 -0.02 -24.40
CA GLY A 36 -32.04 0.12 -25.63
C GLY A 36 -31.72 -0.89 -26.76
N SER A 37 -31.41 -0.37 -27.95
CA SER A 37 -31.05 -1.16 -29.13
C SER A 37 -29.55 -1.55 -29.25
N ASN A 38 -28.70 -1.09 -28.36
CA ASN A 38 -27.28 -1.46 -28.39
C ASN A 38 -27.01 -2.65 -27.47
N PRO A 39 -26.54 -3.80 -28.00
CA PRO A 39 -26.07 -4.88 -27.16
C PRO A 39 -24.85 -4.37 -26.40
N GLY A 40 -24.99 -4.17 -25.09
CA GLY A 40 -23.88 -3.83 -24.20
C GLY A 40 -22.79 -4.92 -24.21
N PRO A 41 -21.64 -4.69 -23.57
CA PRO A 41 -20.62 -5.70 -23.43
C PRO A 41 -21.26 -6.93 -22.76
N GLY A 42 -21.11 -8.10 -23.37
CA GLY A 42 -21.79 -9.33 -22.97
C GLY A 42 -21.50 -9.75 -21.51
N PRO A 43 -22.28 -10.67 -20.94
CA PRO A 43 -22.21 -11.05 -19.53
C PRO A 43 -20.85 -11.58 -19.08
N LEU A 44 -20.09 -12.20 -19.99
CA LEU A 44 -18.72 -12.65 -19.70
C LEU A 44 -17.79 -11.47 -19.36
N PHE A 45 -17.96 -10.34 -20.03
CA PHE A 45 -17.16 -9.14 -19.75
C PHE A 45 -17.53 -8.55 -18.38
N GLY A 46 -18.81 -8.58 -18.02
CA GLY A 46 -19.27 -8.18 -16.70
C GLY A 46 -18.66 -9.04 -15.59
N ILE A 47 -18.66 -10.36 -15.77
CA ILE A 47 -18.02 -11.29 -14.82
C ILE A 47 -16.52 -10.99 -14.69
N ALA A 48 -15.81 -10.83 -15.81
CA ALA A 48 -14.37 -10.50 -15.80
C ALA A 48 -14.10 -9.18 -15.08
N TRP A 49 -14.93 -8.15 -15.31
CA TRP A 49 -14.84 -6.86 -14.61
C TRP A 49 -14.93 -7.02 -13.09
N PHE A 50 -15.95 -7.73 -12.61
CA PHE A 50 -16.14 -7.92 -11.18
C PHE A 50 -15.03 -8.78 -10.55
N LEU A 51 -14.51 -9.77 -11.25
CA LEU A 51 -13.36 -10.54 -10.78
C LEU A 51 -12.11 -9.68 -10.65
N ILE A 52 -11.83 -8.82 -11.64
CA ILE A 52 -10.71 -7.87 -11.60
C ILE A 52 -10.92 -6.86 -10.46
N LEU A 53 -12.14 -6.35 -10.29
CA LEU A 53 -12.48 -5.43 -9.22
C LEU A 53 -12.26 -6.05 -7.83
N LEU A 54 -12.76 -7.27 -7.62
CA LEU A 54 -12.58 -8.02 -6.37
C LEU A 54 -11.10 -8.32 -6.09
N TRP A 55 -10.34 -8.70 -7.13
CA TRP A 55 -8.89 -8.92 -7.01
C TRP A 55 -8.17 -7.65 -6.56
N ASN A 56 -8.45 -6.51 -7.20
CA ASN A 56 -7.85 -5.23 -6.81
C ASN A 56 -8.30 -4.80 -5.41
N ALA A 57 -9.59 -4.95 -5.08
CA ALA A 57 -10.11 -4.66 -3.75
C ALA A 57 -9.39 -5.48 -2.68
N TYR A 58 -9.20 -6.79 -2.91
CA TYR A 58 -8.40 -7.63 -2.01
C TYR A 58 -7.00 -7.06 -1.77
N TRP A 59 -6.29 -6.69 -2.85
CA TRP A 59 -4.94 -6.14 -2.73
C TRP A 59 -4.92 -4.84 -1.92
N PHE A 60 -5.74 -3.86 -2.29
CA PHE A 60 -5.72 -2.54 -1.65
C PHE A 60 -6.30 -2.53 -0.24
N LEU A 61 -7.27 -3.39 0.06
CA LEU A 61 -7.89 -3.43 1.38
C LEU A 61 -7.11 -4.29 2.39
N PHE A 62 -6.44 -5.35 1.94
CA PHE A 62 -5.81 -6.33 2.82
C PHE A 62 -4.30 -6.44 2.70
N ARG A 63 -3.71 -6.07 1.55
CA ARG A 63 -2.28 -6.27 1.29
C ARG A 63 -1.47 -5.00 1.30
N VAL A 64 -2.00 -3.89 0.79
CA VAL A 64 -1.31 -2.60 0.76
C VAL A 64 -1.52 -1.86 2.07
N SER A 65 -0.45 -1.65 2.80
CA SER A 65 -0.46 -0.89 4.05
C SER A 65 -0.42 0.60 3.76
N TYR A 66 -1.24 1.36 4.47
CA TYR A 66 -1.25 2.83 4.40
C TYR A 66 -0.43 3.49 5.51
N ARG A 67 -0.07 2.73 6.54
CA ARG A 67 0.72 3.23 7.67
C ARG A 67 1.60 2.12 8.21
N ILE A 68 2.83 2.48 8.58
CA ILE A 68 3.78 1.63 9.29
C ILE A 68 4.41 2.45 10.42
N GLU A 69 4.64 1.81 11.54
CA GLU A 69 5.18 2.42 12.74
C GLU A 69 6.31 1.56 13.29
N LEU A 70 7.37 2.22 13.71
CA LEU A 70 8.49 1.60 14.41
C LEU A 70 8.51 2.15 15.84
N GLU A 71 8.24 1.29 16.81
CA GLU A 71 8.24 1.61 18.24
C GLU A 71 9.14 0.63 18.98
N GLY A 72 10.23 1.14 19.53
CA GLY A 72 11.26 0.27 20.12
C GLY A 72 11.81 -0.72 19.11
N ASN A 73 11.58 -2.00 19.36
CA ASN A 73 12.00 -3.12 18.51
C ASN A 73 10.82 -3.79 17.77
N GLN A 74 9.69 -3.10 17.66
CA GLN A 74 8.50 -3.62 16.99
C GLN A 74 8.08 -2.74 15.83
N ILE A 75 7.68 -3.39 14.74
CA ILE A 75 7.10 -2.76 13.56
C ILE A 75 5.61 -3.12 13.52
N ARG A 76 4.75 -2.09 13.55
CA ARG A 76 3.30 -2.21 13.37
C ARG A 76 2.92 -1.71 11.99
N TRP A 77 2.04 -2.42 11.33
CA TRP A 77 1.54 -2.05 10.00
C TRP A 77 0.02 -2.07 9.96
N PHE A 78 -0.55 -1.21 9.12
CA PHE A 78 -1.99 -1.01 9.03
C PHE A 78 -2.39 -0.97 7.55
N THR A 79 -3.29 -1.87 7.17
CA THR A 79 -4.05 -1.77 5.91
C THR A 79 -5.45 -1.23 6.21
N PRO A 80 -6.27 -0.86 5.22
CA PRO A 80 -7.62 -0.39 5.48
C PRO A 80 -8.47 -1.33 6.35
N LEU A 81 -8.31 -2.66 6.20
CA LEU A 81 -9.10 -3.67 6.91
C LEU A 81 -8.29 -4.58 7.85
N ARG A 82 -6.97 -4.49 7.86
CA ARG A 82 -6.12 -5.33 8.72
C ARG A 82 -5.03 -4.53 9.41
N ARG A 83 -4.57 -5.07 10.51
CA ARG A 83 -3.38 -4.59 11.22
C ARG A 83 -2.55 -5.79 11.67
N GLY A 84 -1.27 -5.57 11.86
CA GLY A 84 -0.39 -6.59 12.41
C GLY A 84 0.88 -5.97 12.92
N GLU A 85 1.68 -6.80 13.56
CA GLU A 85 2.97 -6.41 14.11
C GLU A 85 3.99 -7.53 13.92
N PHE A 86 5.26 -7.17 13.95
CA PHE A 86 6.38 -8.10 13.94
C PHE A 86 7.62 -7.44 14.55
N ALA A 87 8.55 -8.24 15.02
CA ALA A 87 9.80 -7.76 15.58
C ALA A 87 10.70 -7.16 14.49
N LEU A 88 11.42 -6.09 14.80
CA LEU A 88 12.39 -5.46 13.88
C LEU A 88 13.44 -6.48 13.39
N GLY A 89 13.89 -7.39 14.25
CA GLY A 89 14.82 -8.46 13.87
C GLY A 89 14.27 -9.51 12.90
N ASP A 90 12.94 -9.54 12.67
CA ASP A 90 12.30 -10.36 11.63
C ASP A 90 12.36 -9.69 10.24
N LEU A 91 12.68 -8.41 10.17
CA LEU A 91 12.83 -7.67 8.93
C LEU A 91 14.17 -8.00 8.25
N VAL A 92 14.11 -8.55 7.04
CA VAL A 92 15.30 -8.90 6.23
C VAL A 92 15.71 -7.73 5.35
N GLY A 93 14.73 -6.99 4.83
CA GLY A 93 15.04 -5.88 3.96
C GLY A 93 13.82 -5.09 3.50
N ILE A 94 14.11 -3.88 3.01
CA ILE A 94 13.15 -2.98 2.39
C ILE A 94 13.59 -2.84 0.93
N ASN A 95 12.73 -3.28 0.01
CA ASN A 95 13.03 -3.29 -1.41
C ASN A 95 11.92 -2.61 -2.21
N SER A 96 12.29 -1.73 -3.14
CA SER A 96 11.37 -1.14 -4.11
C SER A 96 11.73 -1.69 -5.50
N PRO A 97 11.02 -2.72 -5.99
CA PRO A 97 11.34 -3.35 -7.27
C PRO A 97 11.12 -2.38 -8.43
N LEU A 98 12.02 -2.41 -9.42
CA LEU A 98 12.01 -1.51 -10.59
C LEU A 98 10.69 -1.55 -11.38
N LEU A 99 10.07 -2.73 -11.52
CA LEU A 99 8.81 -2.90 -12.23
C LEU A 99 7.59 -2.40 -11.44
N LEU A 100 7.74 -2.28 -10.11
CA LEU A 100 6.68 -1.83 -9.20
C LEU A 100 7.16 -0.60 -8.42
N TYR A 101 7.73 0.36 -9.14
CA TYR A 101 8.40 1.55 -8.60
C TYR A 101 7.57 2.35 -7.59
N GLN A 102 6.24 2.19 -7.61
CA GLN A 102 5.32 2.82 -6.66
C GLN A 102 5.14 2.00 -5.37
N LEU A 103 5.70 0.79 -5.30
CA LEU A 103 5.57 -0.10 -4.16
C LEU A 103 6.91 -0.34 -3.47
N SER A 104 6.87 -0.39 -2.15
CA SER A 104 7.97 -0.85 -1.31
C SER A 104 7.55 -2.09 -0.57
N ILE A 105 8.41 -3.09 -0.57
CA ILE A 105 8.19 -4.40 0.04
C ILE A 105 9.10 -4.54 1.24
N PHE A 106 8.52 -4.63 2.42
CA PHE A 106 9.19 -4.97 3.67
C PHE A 106 9.23 -6.49 3.78
N LYS A 107 10.37 -7.07 3.38
CA LYS A 107 10.57 -8.52 3.38
C LYS A 107 10.84 -9.00 4.80
N ARG A 108 10.08 -10.00 5.25
CA ARG A 108 10.22 -10.61 6.56
C ARG A 108 10.88 -11.99 6.44
N ARG A 109 11.52 -12.41 7.51
CA ARG A 109 12.08 -13.77 7.67
C ARG A 109 10.96 -14.78 7.87
N SER A 110 9.98 -14.43 8.68
CA SER A 110 8.80 -15.25 8.97
C SER A 110 7.52 -14.53 8.56
N GLY A 111 6.64 -15.21 7.81
CA GLY A 111 5.34 -14.69 7.40
C GLY A 111 5.35 -13.80 6.15
N PRO A 112 4.19 -13.25 5.78
CA PRO A 112 4.02 -12.49 4.54
C PRO A 112 4.71 -11.13 4.61
N SER A 113 5.27 -10.70 3.49
CA SER A 113 5.84 -9.35 3.35
C SER A 113 4.77 -8.28 3.49
N VAL A 114 5.15 -7.13 4.06
CA VAL A 114 4.31 -5.93 4.13
C VAL A 114 4.58 -5.08 2.91
N ILE A 115 3.53 -4.64 2.24
CA ILE A 115 3.61 -3.85 1.00
C ILE A 115 3.09 -2.46 1.29
N MET A 116 3.86 -1.45 0.88
CA MET A 116 3.47 -0.04 1.00
C MET A 116 3.69 0.69 -0.31
N MET A 117 2.90 1.72 -0.56
CA MET A 117 3.18 2.64 -1.66
C MET A 117 4.32 3.59 -1.27
N VAL A 118 5.20 3.84 -2.24
CA VAL A 118 6.32 4.76 -2.08
C VAL A 118 5.80 6.19 -2.21
N GLN A 119 5.99 6.98 -1.14
CA GLN A 119 5.72 8.40 -1.11
C GLN A 119 6.87 9.12 -0.39
N ARG A 120 6.84 10.45 -0.39
CA ARG A 120 7.81 11.26 0.35
C ARG A 120 7.84 10.86 1.83
N GLY A 121 9.04 10.71 2.38
CA GLY A 121 9.26 10.30 3.77
C GLY A 121 9.55 8.81 3.96
N LEU A 122 9.35 7.97 2.95
CA LEU A 122 9.73 6.56 3.03
C LEU A 122 11.25 6.35 3.12
N PRO A 123 12.10 7.09 2.38
CA PRO A 123 13.55 6.98 2.53
C PRO A 123 14.03 7.34 3.94
N GLU A 124 13.42 8.36 4.55
CA GLU A 124 13.74 8.79 5.91
C GLU A 124 13.34 7.71 6.93
N PHE A 125 12.17 7.10 6.75
CA PHE A 125 11.74 5.97 7.56
C PHE A 125 12.68 4.76 7.39
N ALA A 126 13.06 4.43 6.17
CA ALA A 126 13.97 3.33 5.88
C ALA A 126 15.37 3.56 6.44
N ALA A 127 15.86 4.82 6.43
CA ALA A 127 17.11 5.20 7.07
C ALA A 127 17.06 5.01 8.59
N GLU A 128 15.95 5.39 9.24
CA GLU A 128 15.75 5.18 10.67
C GLU A 128 15.70 3.69 11.03
N VAL A 129 15.06 2.85 10.18
CA VAL A 129 15.06 1.39 10.33
C VAL A 129 16.47 0.85 10.22
N HIS A 130 17.23 1.26 9.22
CA HIS A 130 18.62 0.82 9.04
C HIS A 130 19.56 1.27 10.17
N GLN A 131 19.33 2.46 10.72
CA GLN A 131 20.08 2.94 11.87
C GLN A 131 19.86 2.08 13.12
N ARG A 132 18.63 1.55 13.31
CA ARG A 132 18.30 0.69 14.46
C ARG A 132 18.60 -0.80 14.21
N ALA A 133 18.64 -1.21 12.96
CA ALA A 133 18.91 -2.58 12.51
C ALA A 133 19.82 -2.54 11.28
N PRO A 134 21.15 -2.39 11.45
CA PRO A 134 22.10 -2.27 10.34
C PRO A 134 22.13 -3.51 9.41
N GLU A 135 21.71 -4.67 9.90
CA GLU A 135 21.60 -5.91 9.15
C GLU A 135 20.46 -5.89 8.12
N VAL A 136 19.51 -4.97 8.23
CA VAL A 136 18.39 -4.82 7.30
C VAL A 136 18.90 -4.19 6.00
N THR A 137 18.77 -4.93 4.90
CA THR A 137 19.14 -4.42 3.57
C THR A 137 18.10 -3.42 3.09
N VAL A 138 18.51 -2.19 2.85
CA VAL A 138 17.65 -1.14 2.28
C VAL A 138 18.03 -0.91 0.83
N LYS A 139 17.15 -1.31 -0.11
CA LYS A 139 17.27 -1.04 -1.55
C LYS A 139 16.12 -0.14 -1.96
N THR A 140 16.31 1.16 -1.80
CA THR A 140 15.37 2.16 -2.34
C THR A 140 15.66 2.32 -3.82
N GLY A 141 14.70 1.98 -4.67
CA GLY A 141 14.82 2.20 -6.12
C GLY A 141 14.96 3.69 -6.44
N ILE A 142 15.48 3.99 -7.63
CA ILE A 142 15.71 5.35 -8.15
C ILE A 142 14.47 6.26 -7.99
N TYR A 143 13.28 5.69 -7.92
CA TYR A 143 12.01 6.39 -7.80
C TYR A 143 11.77 7.06 -6.44
N ALA A 144 12.37 6.57 -5.37
CA ALA A 144 12.32 7.25 -4.07
C ALA A 144 12.92 8.66 -4.13
N GLN A 145 13.77 8.93 -5.13
CA GLN A 145 14.34 10.26 -5.39
C GLN A 145 13.37 11.17 -6.18
N PHE A 146 12.45 10.60 -6.98
CA PHE A 146 11.52 11.35 -7.83
C PHE A 146 10.19 11.69 -7.16
N VAL A 147 9.77 10.99 -6.10
CA VAL A 147 8.50 11.23 -5.38
C VAL A 147 8.56 12.51 -4.50
N ARG A 148 9.39 13.48 -4.85
CA ARG A 148 9.36 14.82 -4.26
C ARG A 148 8.11 15.64 -4.64
N VAL A 149 7.24 15.11 -5.50
CA VAL A 149 6.16 15.87 -6.15
C VAL A 149 4.89 16.01 -5.30
N SER A 150 4.61 15.11 -4.35
CA SER A 150 3.49 15.32 -3.43
C SER A 150 3.94 16.17 -2.24
N GLY A 151 3.24 17.25 -1.94
CA GLY A 151 3.52 18.11 -0.79
C GLY A 151 3.37 17.42 0.58
N TRP A 152 2.89 16.17 0.61
CA TRP A 152 2.73 15.36 1.80
C TRP A 152 4.01 14.63 2.19
N ASN A 153 4.53 14.90 3.39
CA ASN A 153 5.61 14.11 4.00
C ASN A 153 4.99 13.09 4.97
N GLY A 154 5.05 11.81 4.59
CA GLY A 154 4.50 10.71 5.40
C GLY A 154 5.35 10.35 6.63
N PHE A 155 6.58 10.82 6.71
CA PHE A 155 7.47 10.54 7.83
C PHE A 155 7.16 11.43 9.03
N GLN A 156 6.99 10.82 10.19
CA GLN A 156 6.77 11.51 11.47
C GLN A 156 7.62 10.87 12.56
N ARG A 157 8.34 11.70 13.29
CA ARG A 157 9.06 11.29 14.49
C ARG A 157 8.22 11.71 15.69
N GLY A 158 7.67 10.74 16.42
CA GLY A 158 6.95 10.99 17.67
C GLY A 158 7.91 11.52 18.75
N ARG A 159 7.44 12.46 19.54
CA ARG A 159 8.11 12.95 20.73
C ARG A 159 8.03 11.95 21.85
#